data_10a9b64d1665895cc6fad0bf72075811
#
_entry.id   10a9b64d1665895cc6fad0bf72075811
#
_cell.length_a   1.000
_cell.length_b   1.000
_cell.length_c   1.000
_cell.angle_alpha   90.00
_cell.angle_beta   90.00
_cell.angle_gamma   90.00
#
_symmetry.space_group_name_H-M   'P 1'
#
loop_
_entity.id
_entity.type
_entity.pdbx_description
1 polymer ?
#
loop_
_entity_poly.entity_id
_entity_poly.type
_entity_poly.pdbx_seq_one_letter_code
_entity_poly.pdbx_strand_id
1 'polypeptide(L)'
;MEIISPVLSISVEYHSMVHFDDTVVIQTKLVKYNGIKMEVEYVMTDKETGELRTTGRSSHCFLNRSGKPISLKRSYPELDTKFFEMKEDQE
;
A
#
# COMPACT_ATOMS: atom_id res chain seq x y z
N MET A 1 9.98 -5.43 -16.97
CA MET A 1 9.46 -4.13 -16.56
C MET A 1 10.34 -3.58 -15.45
N GLU A 2 10.95 -2.44 -15.69
CA GLU A 2 11.97 -1.91 -14.80
C GLU A 2 11.47 -0.67 -14.06
N ILE A 3 10.60 -0.91 -13.09
CA ILE A 3 10.05 0.13 -12.25
C ILE A 3 10.54 -0.08 -10.82
N ILE A 4 11.06 0.98 -10.23
CA ILE A 4 11.44 0.98 -8.83
C ILE A 4 10.38 1.77 -8.07
N SER A 5 9.87 1.19 -7.00
CA SER A 5 8.84 1.84 -6.18
C SER A 5 9.36 2.03 -4.75
N PRO A 6 10.20 3.04 -4.53
CA PRO A 6 10.73 3.29 -3.20
C PRO A 6 9.66 3.77 -2.23
N VAL A 7 9.87 3.49 -0.95
CA VAL A 7 9.01 3.99 0.11
C VAL A 7 9.37 5.44 0.39
N LEU A 8 8.42 6.35 0.23
CA LEU A 8 8.60 7.77 0.53
C LEU A 8 8.36 8.05 2.01
N SER A 9 7.38 7.38 2.59
CA SER A 9 7.07 7.54 4.00
C SER A 9 6.39 6.27 4.51
N ILE A 10 6.52 6.04 5.81
CA ILE A 10 5.83 4.95 6.47
C ILE A 10 5.41 5.43 7.86
N SER A 11 4.18 5.15 8.25
CA SER A 11 3.69 5.42 9.58
C SER A 11 3.00 4.17 10.11
N VAL A 12 3.19 3.90 11.40
CA VAL A 12 2.60 2.72 12.05
C VAL A 12 2.02 3.17 13.37
N GLU A 13 0.80 2.72 13.64
CA GLU A 13 0.12 3.01 14.89
C GLU A 13 -0.28 1.70 15.54
N TYR A 14 0.21 1.48 16.76
CA TYR A 14 -0.09 0.28 17.53
C TYR A 14 -1.29 0.52 18.43
N HIS A 15 -2.29 -0.33 18.32
CA HIS A 15 -3.53 -0.20 19.09
C HIS A 15 -3.61 -1.19 20.23
N SER A 16 -3.04 -2.38 20.06
CA SER A 16 -2.99 -3.39 21.10
C SER A 16 -1.81 -4.34 20.85
N MET A 17 -1.37 -5.00 21.92
CA MET A 17 -0.22 -5.89 21.83
C MET A 17 -0.56 -7.18 21.09
N VAL A 18 0.32 -7.59 20.19
CA VAL A 18 0.24 -8.89 19.51
C VAL A 18 1.12 -9.87 20.29
N HIS A 19 0.55 -10.99 20.71
CA HIS A 19 1.29 -12.03 21.40
C HIS A 19 1.84 -13.05 20.42
N PHE A 20 2.87 -13.77 20.84
CA PHE A 20 3.61 -14.69 19.98
C PHE A 20 2.74 -15.74 19.31
N ASP A 21 1.73 -16.24 19.98
CA ASP A 21 0.84 -17.27 19.49
C ASP A 21 -0.46 -16.74 18.87
N ASP A 22 -0.60 -15.43 18.76
CA ASP A 22 -1.80 -14.83 18.16
C ASP A 22 -1.79 -15.05 16.64
N THR A 23 -2.96 -15.35 16.11
CA THR A 23 -3.17 -15.38 14.66
C THR A 23 -3.78 -14.06 14.25
N VAL A 24 -3.14 -13.39 13.30
CA VAL A 24 -3.59 -12.07 12.82
C VAL A 24 -3.92 -12.12 11.33
N VAL A 25 -4.86 -11.27 10.95
CA VAL A 25 -5.21 -11.05 9.56
C VAL A 25 -4.70 -9.68 9.15
N ILE A 26 -3.93 -9.64 8.08
CA ILE A 26 -3.41 -8.39 7.52
C ILE A 26 -4.19 -8.07 6.27
N GLN A 27 -4.83 -6.91 6.26
CA GLN A 27 -5.53 -6.40 5.09
C GLN A 27 -4.77 -5.20 4.55
N THR A 28 -4.60 -5.15 3.25
CA THR A 28 -3.97 -4.03 2.58
C THR A 28 -4.97 -3.35 1.66
N LYS A 29 -4.92 -2.05 1.61
CA LYS A 29 -5.84 -1.25 0.81
C LYS A 29 -5.09 -0.13 0.11
N LEU A 30 -5.29 -0.01 -1.19
CA LEU A 30 -4.76 1.10 -1.97
C LEU A 30 -5.69 2.29 -1.80
N VAL A 31 -5.26 3.30 -1.03
CA VAL A 31 -6.13 4.44 -0.67
C VAL A 31 -5.98 5.64 -1.58
N LYS A 32 -4.80 5.81 -2.18
CA LYS A 32 -4.56 6.89 -3.14
C LYS A 32 -3.68 6.42 -4.27
N TYR A 33 -3.98 6.86 -5.47
CA TYR A 33 -3.19 6.56 -6.66
C TYR A 33 -3.45 7.62 -7.72
N ASN A 34 -2.38 8.21 -8.26
CA ASN A 34 -2.52 9.23 -9.31
C ASN A 34 -1.59 8.99 -10.51
N GLY A 35 -0.97 7.80 -10.60
CA GLY A 35 -0.04 7.48 -11.67
C GLY A 35 1.41 7.87 -11.37
N ILE A 36 1.64 8.73 -10.40
CA ILE A 36 2.96 9.18 -9.99
C ILE A 36 3.27 8.71 -8.57
N LYS A 37 2.29 8.79 -7.69
CA LYS A 37 2.41 8.39 -6.29
C LYS A 37 1.29 7.45 -5.90
N MET A 38 1.55 6.63 -4.89
CA MET A 38 0.62 5.65 -4.38
C MET A 38 0.67 5.65 -2.85
N GLU A 39 -0.48 5.56 -2.20
CA GLU A 39 -0.56 5.35 -0.76
C GLU A 39 -1.29 4.05 -0.48
N VAL A 40 -0.73 3.26 0.44
CA VAL A 40 -1.29 1.98 0.85
C VAL A 40 -1.54 2.02 2.35
N GLU A 41 -2.71 1.53 2.75
CA GLU A 41 -3.08 1.40 4.15
C GLU A 41 -3.07 -0.08 4.54
N TYR A 42 -2.55 -0.37 5.72
CA TYR A 42 -2.49 -1.71 6.27
C TYR A 42 -3.29 -1.77 7.56
N VAL A 43 -4.08 -2.81 7.72
CA VAL A 43 -4.86 -3.05 8.94
C VAL A 43 -4.60 -4.47 9.40
N MET A 44 -4.17 -4.60 10.66
CA MET A 44 -3.91 -5.89 11.27
C MET A 44 -4.91 -6.12 12.39
N THR A 45 -5.70 -7.18 12.27
CA THR A 45 -6.71 -7.54 13.27
C THR A 45 -6.47 -8.95 13.79
N ASP A 46 -6.93 -9.20 15.02
CA ASP A 46 -6.90 -10.55 15.58
C ASP A 46 -7.92 -11.41 14.85
N LYS A 47 -7.51 -12.59 14.41
CA LYS A 47 -8.37 -13.49 13.63
C LYS A 47 -9.57 -13.99 14.41
N GLU A 48 -9.39 -14.24 15.68
CA GLU A 48 -10.44 -14.84 16.51
C GLU A 48 -11.41 -13.81 17.09
N THR A 49 -10.88 -12.68 17.55
CA THR A 49 -11.69 -11.67 18.24
C THR A 49 -12.09 -10.50 17.35
N GLY A 50 -11.38 -10.30 16.23
CA GLY A 50 -11.58 -9.13 15.36
C GLY A 50 -11.00 -7.86 15.94
N GLU A 51 -10.28 -7.93 17.04
CA GLU A 51 -9.70 -6.76 17.70
C GLU A 51 -8.61 -6.12 16.82
N LEU A 52 -8.66 -4.79 16.70
CA LEU A 52 -7.66 -4.04 15.95
C LEU A 52 -6.33 -4.03 16.69
N ARG A 53 -5.29 -4.56 16.05
CA ARG A 53 -3.95 -4.64 16.64
C ARG A 53 -3.05 -3.51 16.20
N THR A 54 -2.98 -3.29 14.90
CA THR A 54 -2.04 -2.32 14.32
C THR A 54 -2.62 -1.77 13.04
N THR A 55 -2.39 -0.48 12.79
CA THR A 55 -2.66 0.12 11.49
C THR A 55 -1.37 0.76 10.99
N GLY A 56 -1.22 0.82 9.68
CA GLY A 56 -0.06 1.43 9.06
C GLY A 56 -0.43 2.04 7.74
N ARG A 57 0.40 2.97 7.31
CA ARG A 57 0.24 3.62 6.01
C ARG A 57 1.61 3.87 5.43
N SER A 58 1.76 3.60 4.14
CA SER A 58 3.00 3.89 3.43
C SER A 58 2.69 4.63 2.14
N SER A 59 3.61 5.47 1.71
CA SER A 59 3.50 6.13 0.43
C SER A 59 4.68 5.79 -0.44
N HIS A 60 4.45 5.70 -1.74
CA HIS A 60 5.43 5.28 -2.72
C HIS A 60 5.35 6.15 -3.96
N CYS A 61 6.47 6.28 -4.66
CA CYS A 61 6.46 6.86 -5.99
C CYS A 61 7.04 5.84 -6.96
N PHE A 62 7.03 6.17 -8.24
CA PHE A 62 7.56 5.28 -9.27
C PHE A 62 8.75 5.94 -9.93
N LEU A 63 9.85 5.19 -10.04
CA LEU A 63 11.08 5.66 -10.64
C LEU A 63 11.45 4.75 -11.80
N ASN A 64 12.14 5.31 -12.79
CA ASN A 64 12.72 4.51 -13.84
C ASN A 64 14.09 3.98 -13.40
N ARG A 65 14.75 3.23 -14.28
CA ARG A 65 16.06 2.63 -13.98
C ARG A 65 17.12 3.68 -13.63
N SER A 66 16.99 4.89 -14.15
CA SER A 66 17.92 5.98 -13.86
C SER A 66 17.62 6.71 -12.57
N GLY A 67 16.59 6.31 -11.85
CA GLY A 67 16.18 6.92 -10.58
C GLY A 67 15.35 8.18 -10.75
N LYS A 68 14.81 8.43 -11.94
CA LYS A 68 13.97 9.60 -12.19
C LYS A 68 12.51 9.26 -12.01
N PRO A 69 11.70 10.19 -11.45
CA PRO A 69 10.25 9.95 -11.30
C PRO A 69 9.59 9.72 -12.65
N ILE A 70 8.68 8.76 -12.69
CA ILE A 70 7.89 8.47 -13.88
C ILE A 70 6.42 8.47 -13.57
N SER A 71 5.60 8.74 -14.60
CA SER A 71 4.15 8.59 -14.50
C SER A 71 3.77 7.27 -15.16
N LEU A 72 3.10 6.39 -14.42
CA LEU A 72 2.63 5.13 -14.98
C LEU A 72 1.62 5.36 -16.09
N LYS A 73 0.85 6.43 -15.98
CA LYS A 73 -0.15 6.78 -16.99
C LYS A 73 0.48 6.99 -18.37
N ARG A 74 1.68 7.58 -18.41
CA ARG A 74 2.40 7.82 -19.67
C ARG A 74 3.26 6.64 -20.09
N SER A 75 4.00 6.05 -19.14
CA SER A 75 5.00 5.04 -19.44
C SER A 75 4.47 3.63 -19.47
N TYR A 76 3.49 3.34 -18.62
CA TYR A 76 2.93 2.00 -18.47
C TYR A 76 1.41 2.07 -18.27
N PRO A 77 0.66 2.44 -19.32
CA PRO A 77 -0.78 2.66 -19.19
C PRO A 77 -1.56 1.43 -18.73
N GLU A 78 -1.08 0.22 -19.05
CA GLU A 78 -1.74 -1.00 -18.58
C GLU A 78 -1.66 -1.15 -17.06
N LEU A 79 -0.51 -0.83 -16.46
CA LEU A 79 -0.36 -0.85 -15.02
C LEU A 79 -1.18 0.25 -14.37
N ASP A 80 -1.21 1.43 -14.98
CA ASP A 80 -2.02 2.54 -14.49
C ASP A 80 -3.48 2.12 -14.36
N THR A 81 -4.00 1.48 -15.39
CA THR A 81 -5.38 0.99 -15.40
C THR A 81 -5.62 -0.01 -14.28
N LYS A 82 -4.70 -0.95 -14.08
CA LYS A 82 -4.83 -1.95 -13.02
C LYS A 82 -4.86 -1.33 -11.62
N PHE A 83 -3.95 -0.40 -11.35
CA PHE A 83 -3.93 0.28 -10.04
C PHE A 83 -5.17 1.12 -9.82
N PHE A 84 -5.62 1.79 -10.85
CA PHE A 84 -6.84 2.59 -10.78
C PHE A 84 -8.07 1.73 -10.46
N GLU A 85 -8.19 0.58 -11.11
CA GLU A 85 -9.25 -0.38 -10.84
C GLU A 85 -9.18 -0.92 -9.40
N MET A 86 -7.99 -1.23 -8.92
CA MET A 86 -7.80 -1.69 -7.53
C MET A 86 -8.29 -0.65 -6.53
N LYS A 87 -7.99 0.61 -6.78
CA LYS A 87 -8.42 1.71 -5.91
C LYS A 87 -9.95 1.82 -5.89
N GLU A 88 -10.59 1.75 -7.06
CA GLU A 88 -12.05 1.84 -7.17
C GLU A 88 -12.75 0.66 -6.52
N ASP A 89 -12.22 -0.54 -6.70
CA ASP A 89 -12.80 -1.76 -6.13
C ASP A 89 -12.81 -1.77 -4.61
N GLN A 90 -11.96 -0.96 -3.99
CA GLN A 90 -11.82 -0.90 -2.53
C GLN A 90 -12.64 0.22 -1.90
N GLU A 91 -13.23 1.05 -2.71
CA GLU A 91 -14.14 2.10 -2.27
C GLU A 91 -15.57 1.58 -2.17
#